data_5c5f00d72fa20b3a443f6ec05b09e5eb
#
_entry.id   5c5f00d72fa20b3a443f6ec05b09e5eb
#
_cell.length_a   1.000
_cell.length_b   1.000
_cell.length_c   1.000
_cell.angle_alpha   90.00
_cell.angle_beta   90.00
_cell.angle_gamma   90.00
#
_symmetry.space_group_name_H-M   'P 1'
#
loop_
_entity.id
_entity.type
_entity.pdbx_description
1 polymer ?
#
loop_
_entity_poly.entity_id
_entity_poly.type
_entity_poly.pdbx_seq_one_letter_code
_entity_poly.pdbx_strand_id
1 'polypeptide(L)'
;MKVWDLHCDTLSALRHAEKAGAPKHFLHNDLHIDLEKLQKGDYMLQCFAAFVDLGDPAPGADPLVTALEEIDWFKRIMAAYPDRIAPVYTAADIRRNAAAGKISGLLTIEEGGCCKGSLGVLRRMY
;
A
#
# COMPACT_ATOMS: atom_id res chain seq x y z
N MET A 1 20.40 7.16 9.26
CA MET A 1 20.17 7.58 7.85
C MET A 1 18.73 7.22 7.51
N LYS A 2 17.96 8.16 6.99
CA LYS A 2 16.55 7.90 6.65
C LYS A 2 16.44 7.00 5.41
N VAL A 3 15.57 5.99 5.49
CA VAL A 3 15.32 5.07 4.38
C VAL A 3 14.14 5.56 3.53
N TRP A 4 14.30 5.51 2.23
CA TRP A 4 13.24 5.68 1.23
C TRP A 4 13.17 4.37 0.45
N ASP A 5 12.10 3.63 0.66
CA ASP A 5 11.85 2.37 -0.05
C ASP A 5 10.74 2.59 -1.08
N LEU A 6 11.07 2.30 -2.33
CA LEU A 6 10.21 2.63 -3.47
C LEU A 6 9.25 1.50 -3.83
N HIS A 7 9.26 0.37 -3.09
CA HIS A 7 8.36 -0.73 -3.40
C HIS A 7 8.15 -1.69 -2.22
N CYS A 8 6.91 -2.12 -2.01
CA CYS A 8 6.58 -3.34 -1.27
C CYS A 8 5.21 -3.88 -1.70
N ASP A 9 5.04 -5.22 -1.65
CA ASP A 9 3.80 -5.96 -1.95
C ASP A 9 2.96 -6.26 -0.70
N THR A 10 3.13 -5.48 0.35
CA THR A 10 2.47 -5.73 1.63
C THR A 10 0.94 -5.68 1.52
N LEU A 11 0.39 -4.82 0.65
CA LEU A 11 -1.07 -4.73 0.45
C LEU A 11 -1.64 -6.02 -0.10
N SER A 12 -1.02 -6.59 -1.14
CA SER A 12 -1.40 -7.88 -1.73
C SER A 12 -1.31 -9.01 -0.71
N ALA A 13 -0.23 -9.05 0.07
CA ALA A 13 -0.03 -10.08 1.09
C ALA A 13 -1.09 -10.01 2.20
N LEU A 14 -1.46 -8.80 2.67
CA LEU A 14 -2.51 -8.60 3.67
C LEU A 14 -3.88 -9.00 3.12
N ARG A 15 -4.20 -8.59 1.89
CA ARG A 15 -5.43 -8.96 1.19
C ARG A 15 -5.54 -10.48 1.04
N HIS A 16 -4.49 -11.16 0.59
CA HIS A 16 -4.48 -12.61 0.44
C HIS A 16 -4.69 -13.34 1.78
N ALA A 17 -4.02 -12.89 2.84
CA ALA A 17 -4.18 -13.45 4.17
C ALA A 17 -5.62 -13.28 4.70
N GLU A 18 -6.25 -12.12 4.49
CA GLU A 18 -7.65 -11.88 4.86
C GLU A 18 -8.60 -12.83 4.11
N LYS A 19 -8.43 -12.95 2.79
CA LYS A 19 -9.27 -13.84 1.96
C LYS A 19 -9.08 -15.32 2.28
N ALA A 20 -7.89 -15.70 2.73
CA ALA A 20 -7.60 -17.06 3.19
C ALA A 20 -8.13 -17.36 4.60
N GLY A 21 -8.79 -16.42 5.28
CA GLY A 21 -9.28 -16.58 6.64
C GLY A 21 -8.20 -16.57 7.73
N ALA A 22 -6.99 -16.09 7.39
CA ALA A 22 -5.85 -15.95 8.30
C ALA A 22 -5.33 -14.50 8.30
N PRO A 23 -6.15 -13.52 8.73
CA PRO A 23 -5.82 -12.10 8.60
C PRO A 23 -4.55 -11.75 9.36
N LYS A 24 -3.72 -10.90 8.74
CA LYS A 24 -2.50 -10.35 9.34
C LYS A 24 -2.70 -8.87 9.66
N HIS A 25 -1.99 -8.38 10.68
CA HIS A 25 -2.05 -6.98 11.09
C HIS A 25 -0.84 -6.20 10.58
N PHE A 26 -1.05 -4.96 10.16
CA PHE A 26 0.05 -4.12 9.69
C PHE A 26 0.96 -3.64 10.82
N LEU A 27 0.50 -3.61 12.07
CA LEU A 27 1.32 -3.19 13.21
C LEU A 27 2.56 -4.08 13.36
N HIS A 28 2.33 -5.38 13.37
CA HIS A 28 3.34 -6.43 13.50
C HIS A 28 2.91 -7.68 12.74
N ASN A 29 3.77 -8.25 11.92
CA ASN A 29 3.50 -9.46 11.16
C ASN A 29 4.80 -10.18 10.76
N ASP A 30 4.66 -11.33 10.11
CA ASP A 30 5.74 -12.16 9.57
C ASP A 30 6.08 -11.86 8.10
N LEU A 31 5.49 -10.81 7.51
CA LEU A 31 5.80 -10.32 6.16
C LEU A 31 7.10 -9.50 6.16
N HIS A 32 7.54 -9.03 4.98
CA HIS A 32 8.74 -8.22 4.86
C HIS A 32 8.58 -6.84 5.51
N ILE A 33 7.40 -6.22 5.39
CA ILE A 33 7.10 -4.89 5.90
C ILE A 33 5.95 -4.93 6.90
N ASP A 34 6.14 -4.27 8.04
CA ASP A 34 5.12 -3.88 9.01
C ASP A 34 5.52 -2.56 9.67
N LEU A 35 4.63 -1.97 10.44
CA LEU A 35 4.85 -0.64 11.03
C LEU A 35 6.04 -0.62 12.01
N GLU A 36 6.23 -1.69 12.80
CA GLU A 36 7.36 -1.80 13.73
C GLU A 36 8.70 -1.90 12.98
N LYS A 37 8.74 -2.69 11.90
CA LYS A 37 9.94 -2.80 11.05
C LYS A 37 10.27 -1.48 10.37
N LEU A 38 9.28 -0.77 9.84
CA LEU A 38 9.48 0.56 9.25
C LEU A 38 10.07 1.54 10.28
N GLN A 39 9.55 1.56 11.51
CA GLN A 39 10.06 2.43 12.57
C GLN A 39 11.48 2.03 12.99
N LYS A 40 11.72 0.74 13.22
CA LYS A 40 13.04 0.22 13.59
C LYS A 40 14.09 0.47 12.50
N GLY A 41 13.68 0.41 11.24
CA GLY A 41 14.55 0.68 10.08
C GLY A 41 14.77 2.16 9.77
N ASP A 42 14.21 3.08 10.56
CA ASP A 42 14.31 4.54 10.36
C ASP A 42 13.77 5.00 8.98
N TYR A 43 12.65 4.40 8.57
CA TYR A 43 12.00 4.73 7.30
C TYR A 43 11.37 6.13 7.33
N MET A 44 11.61 6.90 6.28
CA MET A 44 10.97 8.18 6.03
C MET A 44 9.83 8.06 5.03
N LEU A 45 9.98 7.18 4.03
CA LEU A 45 8.97 6.92 3.01
C LEU A 45 8.96 5.44 2.64
N GLN A 46 7.75 4.89 2.50
CA GLN A 46 7.47 3.58 1.92
C GLN A 46 6.46 3.71 0.80
N CYS A 47 6.79 3.22 -0.39
CA CYS A 47 5.82 3.02 -1.47
C CYS A 47 5.13 1.66 -1.28
N PHE A 48 3.80 1.68 -1.29
CA PHE A 48 2.95 0.51 -1.17
C PHE A 48 2.32 0.24 -2.53
N ALA A 49 2.70 -0.86 -3.18
CA ALA A 49 2.14 -1.25 -4.45
C ALA A 49 0.76 -1.92 -4.27
N ALA A 50 -0.22 -1.44 -5.01
CA ALA A 50 -1.42 -2.21 -5.32
C ALA A 50 -1.10 -3.01 -6.59
N PHE A 51 -0.76 -4.28 -6.42
CA PHE A 51 -0.31 -5.17 -7.48
C PHE A 51 -1.42 -6.10 -7.95
N VAL A 52 -1.64 -6.14 -9.25
CA VAL A 52 -2.62 -7.03 -9.87
C VAL A 52 -1.89 -8.02 -10.77
N ASP A 53 -1.77 -9.27 -10.29
CA ASP A 53 -1.20 -10.34 -11.09
C ASP A 53 -2.15 -10.73 -12.23
N LEU A 54 -1.77 -10.42 -13.47
CA LEU A 54 -2.48 -10.81 -14.67
C LEU A 54 -1.94 -12.13 -15.27
N GLY A 55 -0.79 -12.59 -14.81
CA GLY A 55 -0.15 -13.82 -15.31
C GLY A 55 -0.77 -15.09 -14.75
N ASP A 56 -1.21 -15.06 -13.50
CA ASP A 56 -1.90 -16.16 -12.82
C ASP A 56 -3.05 -15.67 -11.94
N PRO A 57 -4.08 -15.07 -12.54
CA PRO A 57 -5.21 -14.58 -11.77
C PRO A 57 -5.99 -15.75 -11.16
N ALA A 58 -6.40 -15.60 -9.91
CA ALA A 58 -7.33 -16.54 -9.29
C ALA A 58 -8.62 -16.64 -10.13
N PRO A 59 -9.21 -17.83 -10.27
CA PRO A 59 -10.44 -17.99 -11.05
C PRO A 59 -11.52 -16.99 -10.64
N GLY A 60 -12.02 -16.21 -11.61
CA GLY A 60 -13.05 -15.20 -11.39
C GLY A 60 -12.55 -13.88 -10.78
N ALA A 61 -11.24 -13.68 -10.62
CA ALA A 61 -10.70 -12.42 -10.15
C ALA A 61 -10.90 -11.30 -11.18
N ASP A 62 -11.46 -10.18 -10.74
CA ASP A 62 -11.53 -8.96 -11.54
C ASP A 62 -10.34 -8.06 -11.15
N PRO A 63 -9.45 -7.70 -12.11
CA PRO A 63 -8.26 -6.91 -11.81
C PRO A 63 -8.58 -5.52 -11.22
N LEU A 64 -9.67 -4.89 -11.63
CA LEU A 64 -10.08 -3.61 -11.05
C LEU A 64 -10.55 -3.78 -9.60
N VAL A 65 -11.33 -4.82 -9.31
CA VAL A 65 -11.78 -5.10 -7.93
C VAL A 65 -10.58 -5.43 -7.04
N THR A 66 -9.63 -6.23 -7.53
CA THR A 66 -8.39 -6.54 -6.80
C THR A 66 -7.63 -5.27 -6.43
N ALA A 67 -7.39 -4.38 -7.39
CA ALA A 67 -6.71 -3.11 -7.12
C ALA A 67 -7.47 -2.25 -6.10
N LEU A 68 -8.80 -2.16 -6.20
CA LEU A 68 -9.61 -1.39 -5.25
C LEU A 68 -9.59 -1.97 -3.84
N GLU A 69 -9.57 -3.30 -3.69
CA GLU A 69 -9.41 -3.95 -2.37
C GLU A 69 -8.04 -3.64 -1.74
N GLU A 70 -6.97 -3.59 -2.53
CA GLU A 70 -5.63 -3.24 -2.04
C GLU A 70 -5.50 -1.75 -1.72
N ILE A 71 -6.13 -0.87 -2.50
CA ILE A 71 -6.26 0.56 -2.18
C ILE A 71 -7.04 0.75 -0.86
N ASP A 72 -8.08 -0.04 -0.62
CA ASP A 72 -8.82 -0.02 0.64
C ASP A 72 -7.91 -0.45 1.81
N TRP A 73 -7.10 -1.49 1.65
CA TRP A 73 -6.10 -1.87 2.64
C TRP A 73 -5.14 -0.72 2.98
N PHE A 74 -4.62 -0.02 1.98
CA PHE A 74 -3.78 1.16 2.22
C PHE A 74 -4.50 2.21 3.07
N LYS A 75 -5.74 2.56 2.72
CA LYS A 75 -6.54 3.54 3.46
C LYS A 75 -6.81 3.10 4.90
N ARG A 76 -7.12 1.82 5.12
CA ARG A 76 -7.31 1.25 6.47
C ARG A 76 -6.04 1.35 7.31
N ILE A 77 -4.87 1.07 6.73
CA ILE A 77 -3.57 1.22 7.40
C ILE A 77 -3.35 2.68 7.84
N MET A 78 -3.54 3.64 6.93
CA MET A 78 -3.36 5.07 7.26
C MET A 78 -4.33 5.54 8.34
N ALA A 79 -5.57 5.06 8.33
CA ALA A 79 -6.58 5.39 9.31
C ALA A 79 -6.33 4.73 10.68
N ALA A 80 -5.76 3.53 10.71
CA ALA A 80 -5.52 2.79 11.95
C ALA A 80 -4.33 3.35 12.76
N TYR A 81 -3.36 3.97 12.09
CA TYR A 81 -2.11 4.43 12.74
C TYR A 81 -1.77 5.89 12.40
N PRO A 82 -2.71 6.83 12.55
CA PRO A 82 -2.58 8.21 12.04
C PRO A 82 -1.45 8.99 12.71
N ASP A 83 -1.02 8.61 13.92
CA ASP A 83 0.08 9.25 14.63
C ASP A 83 1.47 8.73 14.23
N ARG A 84 1.55 7.65 13.48
CA ARG A 84 2.80 6.94 13.15
C ARG A 84 3.12 6.93 11.66
N ILE A 85 2.10 6.87 10.80
CA ILE A 85 2.22 6.86 9.34
C ILE A 85 1.11 7.74 8.73
N ALA A 86 1.41 8.40 7.62
CA ALA A 86 0.43 9.25 6.95
C ALA A 86 0.57 9.18 5.42
N PRO A 87 -0.54 9.33 4.67
CA PRO A 87 -0.49 9.24 3.21
C PRO A 87 0.26 10.44 2.61
N VAL A 88 0.77 10.22 1.39
CA VAL A 88 1.47 11.22 0.59
C VAL A 88 0.78 11.37 -0.76
N TYR A 89 0.47 12.62 -1.12
CA TYR A 89 -0.07 13.00 -2.42
C TYR A 89 0.85 14.03 -3.12
N THR A 90 1.69 14.71 -2.34
CA THR A 90 2.62 15.75 -2.84
C THR A 90 3.95 15.69 -2.08
N ALA A 91 5.00 16.27 -2.67
CA ALA A 91 6.29 16.38 -1.98
C ALA A 91 6.20 17.22 -0.67
N ALA A 92 5.22 18.12 -0.57
CA ALA A 92 4.98 18.88 0.66
C ALA A 92 4.48 17.98 1.80
N ASP A 93 3.71 16.93 1.49
CA ASP A 93 3.23 15.98 2.48
C ASP A 93 4.39 15.21 3.13
N ILE A 94 5.40 14.81 2.35
CA ILE A 94 6.60 14.14 2.89
C ILE A 94 7.29 15.01 3.94
N ARG A 95 7.46 16.31 3.64
CA ARG A 95 8.09 17.26 4.57
C ARG A 95 7.25 17.46 5.83
N ARG A 96 5.93 17.59 5.67
CA ARG A 96 4.99 17.72 6.79
C ARG A 96 4.99 16.47 7.68
N ASN A 97 4.94 15.28 7.09
CA ASN A 97 4.97 14.03 7.82
C ASN A 97 6.28 13.86 8.59
N ALA A 98 7.42 14.14 7.94
CA ALA A 98 8.72 14.11 8.58
C ALA A 98 8.84 15.08 9.76
N ALA A 99 8.34 16.32 9.62
CA ALA A 99 8.31 17.29 10.71
C ALA A 99 7.43 16.84 11.88
N ALA A 100 6.40 16.05 11.61
CA ALA A 100 5.51 15.45 12.63
C ALA A 100 6.04 14.10 13.18
N GLY A 101 7.22 13.64 12.77
CA GLY A 101 7.80 12.36 13.20
C GLY A 101 7.07 11.14 12.62
N LYS A 102 6.31 11.29 11.54
CA LYS A 102 5.54 10.23 10.91
C LYS A 102 6.29 9.67 9.69
N ILE A 103 6.06 8.39 9.44
CA ILE A 103 6.47 7.75 8.18
C ILE A 103 5.50 8.19 7.08
N SER A 104 6.01 8.39 5.88
CA SER A 104 5.22 8.71 4.69
C SER A 104 4.85 7.43 3.95
N GLY A 105 3.55 7.19 3.71
CA GLY A 105 3.05 6.11 2.88
C GLY A 105 2.61 6.64 1.52
N LEU A 106 3.23 6.17 0.43
CA LEU A 106 2.85 6.50 -0.94
C LEU A 106 2.17 5.29 -1.58
N LEU A 107 0.92 5.45 -1.98
CA LEU A 107 0.22 4.42 -2.75
C LEU A 107 0.69 4.46 -4.20
N THR A 108 1.04 3.32 -4.74
CA THR A 108 1.38 3.12 -6.15
C THR A 108 0.53 2.01 -6.74
N ILE A 109 0.35 2.00 -8.05
CA ILE A 109 -0.30 0.90 -8.77
C ILE A 109 0.75 0.22 -9.63
N GLU A 110 0.87 -1.07 -9.44
CA GLU A 110 1.71 -1.94 -10.25
C GLU A 110 0.82 -2.79 -11.16
N GLU A 111 1.12 -2.80 -12.45
CA GLU A 111 0.34 -3.43 -13.50
C GLU A 111 -0.93 -2.63 -13.88
N GLY A 112 -0.87 -1.99 -15.04
CA GLY A 112 -1.96 -1.15 -15.56
C GLY A 112 -3.21 -1.91 -16.03
N GLY A 113 -3.19 -3.24 -16.01
CA GLY A 113 -4.32 -4.09 -16.41
C GLY A 113 -5.58 -3.87 -15.57
N CYS A 114 -5.43 -3.37 -14.35
CA CYS A 114 -6.56 -2.96 -13.51
C CYS A 114 -7.43 -1.86 -14.17
N CYS A 115 -6.86 -1.07 -15.08
CA CYS A 115 -7.60 -0.05 -15.84
C CYS A 115 -8.50 -0.66 -16.92
N LYS A 116 -8.36 -1.94 -17.27
CA LYS A 116 -9.19 -2.67 -18.25
C LYS A 116 -9.30 -1.94 -19.61
N GLY A 117 -8.22 -1.26 -20.04
CA GLY A 117 -8.20 -0.44 -21.26
C GLY A 117 -9.03 0.85 -21.20
N SER A 118 -9.56 1.23 -20.04
CA SER A 118 -10.41 2.40 -19.87
C SER A 118 -9.65 3.61 -19.35
N LEU A 119 -9.55 4.68 -20.15
CA LEU A 119 -9.02 5.97 -19.71
C LEU A 119 -9.88 6.60 -18.59
N GLY A 120 -11.16 6.28 -18.54
CA GLY A 120 -12.06 6.74 -17.48
C GLY A 120 -11.67 6.14 -16.13
N VAL A 121 -11.36 4.84 -16.09
CA VAL A 121 -10.86 4.17 -14.88
C VAL A 121 -9.52 4.78 -14.47
N LEU A 122 -8.56 4.89 -15.40
CA LEU A 122 -7.24 5.48 -15.13
C LEU A 122 -7.35 6.86 -14.47
N ARG A 123 -8.20 7.76 -14.99
CA ARG A 123 -8.40 9.09 -14.41
C ARG A 123 -9.01 9.09 -13.01
N ARG A 124 -9.66 8.01 -12.60
CA ARG A 124 -10.25 7.88 -11.25
C ARG A 124 -9.30 7.24 -10.24
N MET A 125 -8.30 6.49 -10.74
CA MET A 125 -7.26 5.90 -9.91
C MET A 125 -6.09 6.87 -9.65
N TYR A 126 -5.94 7.87 -10.52
CA TYR A 126 -4.97 8.97 -10.37
C TYR A 126 -5.61 10.10 -9.53
#